data_1887e809300573f4502f5e43eb76adfd
#
_entry.id   1887e809300573f4502f5e43eb76adfd
#
_cell.length_a   1.000
_cell.length_b   1.000
_cell.length_c   1.000
_cell.angle_alpha   90.00
_cell.angle_beta   90.00
_cell.angle_gamma   90.00
#
_symmetry.space_group_name_H-M   'P 1'
#
loop_
_entity.id
_entity.type
_entity.pdbx_description
1 polymer ?
#
loop_
_entity_poly.entity_id
_entity_poly.type
_entity_poly.pdbx_seq_one_letter_code
_entity_poly.pdbx_strand_id
1 'polypeptide(L)'
;IAPSMKLFIKKMLNRYSVYQTPLRLNDEERMQLDIVKEIYSFYPQLLLEEIDEVGDELQIKLLKLPQLIEMYSNNPENDTAYLFEDVLAEGFNMFINVEARKVGGPGHTDIECLYITKRKKFAIEAKSTANKLSCINAGRLGVHRQQIGGEYTIVVTPRYVPAAKRDIKGNPIVIILASTFSEYLYNHLYHDIREIDYQDFDSIIVNNLGTDISKLISNVTMEKFATCK
;
A
#
# COMPACT_ATOMS: atom_id res chain seq x y z
N ILE A 1 0.77 27.89 17.72
CA ILE A 1 0.49 27.12 16.48
C ILE A 1 -0.95 26.65 16.53
N ALA A 2 -1.76 26.97 15.51
CA ALA A 2 -3.16 26.61 15.47
C ALA A 2 -3.34 25.08 15.51
N PRO A 3 -4.40 24.53 16.14
CA PRO A 3 -4.64 23.08 16.22
C PRO A 3 -4.67 22.38 14.84
N SER A 4 -5.15 23.09 13.81
CA SER A 4 -5.15 22.63 12.42
C SER A 4 -3.72 22.45 11.87
N MET A 5 -2.81 23.34 12.20
CA MET A 5 -1.42 23.25 11.78
C MET A 5 -0.67 22.11 12.50
N LYS A 6 -0.97 21.85 13.78
CA LYS A 6 -0.44 20.68 14.49
C LYS A 6 -0.89 19.38 13.87
N LEU A 7 -2.16 19.31 13.47
CA LEU A 7 -2.72 18.13 12.80
C LEU A 7 -2.09 17.93 11.43
N PHE A 8 -1.87 19.02 10.70
CA PHE A 8 -1.19 19.01 9.40
C PHE A 8 0.25 18.50 9.54
N ILE A 9 1.04 19.09 10.46
CA ILE A 9 2.43 18.67 10.73
C ILE A 9 2.47 17.19 11.14
N LYS A 10 1.55 16.73 12.01
CA LYS A 10 1.49 15.34 12.43
C LYS A 10 1.15 14.40 11.26
N LYS A 11 0.21 14.79 10.39
CA LYS A 11 -0.09 14.05 9.15
C LYS A 11 1.13 13.99 8.23
N MET A 12 1.82 15.11 8.07
CA MET A 12 3.03 15.19 7.27
C MET A 12 4.12 14.27 7.83
N LEU A 13 4.46 14.37 9.10
CA LEU A 13 5.48 13.56 9.76
C LEU A 13 5.16 12.04 9.67
N ASN A 14 3.91 11.64 9.89
CA ASN A 14 3.51 10.24 9.75
C ASN A 14 3.62 9.75 8.30
N ARG A 15 3.28 10.59 7.33
CA ARG A 15 3.34 10.27 5.91
C ARG A 15 4.79 10.01 5.44
N TYR A 16 5.77 10.69 6.03
CA TYR A 16 7.17 10.63 5.62
C TYR A 16 7.99 9.59 6.34
N SER A 17 7.55 9.15 7.50
CA SER A 17 8.18 8.00 8.19
C SER A 17 8.14 6.73 7.34
N VAL A 18 7.18 6.64 6.43
CA VAL A 18 7.00 5.55 5.48
C VAL A 18 8.18 5.35 4.52
N TYR A 19 8.87 6.42 4.15
CA TYR A 19 9.97 6.34 3.17
C TYR A 19 11.30 5.90 3.77
N GLN A 20 11.31 5.48 5.03
CA GLN A 20 12.54 5.26 5.76
C GLN A 20 13.30 3.99 5.41
N THR A 21 12.63 2.88 5.13
CA THR A 21 13.31 1.61 5.15
C THR A 21 13.49 0.91 3.81
N PRO A 22 12.50 0.63 2.95
CA PRO A 22 12.81 -0.06 1.70
C PRO A 22 13.44 0.85 0.64
N LEU A 23 13.16 2.13 0.65
CA LEU A 23 13.79 3.07 -0.29
C LEU A 23 15.20 3.46 0.15
N ARG A 24 15.60 3.08 1.39
CA ARG A 24 16.91 3.42 1.98
C ARG A 24 17.31 4.88 1.77
N LEU A 25 16.33 5.77 1.88
CA LEU A 25 16.58 7.20 1.84
C LEU A 25 17.37 7.58 3.10
N ASN A 26 18.45 8.33 2.93
CA ASN A 26 19.14 8.92 4.08
C ASN A 26 18.32 10.08 4.68
N ASP A 27 18.73 10.59 5.84
CA ASP A 27 17.97 11.63 6.56
C ASP A 27 17.90 12.96 5.80
N GLU A 28 18.92 13.25 5.00
CA GLU A 28 18.99 14.46 4.17
C GLU A 28 18.03 14.34 2.97
N GLU A 29 18.01 13.23 2.29
CA GLU A 29 17.07 12.96 1.19
C GLU A 29 15.61 12.95 1.66
N ARG A 30 15.39 12.50 2.90
CA ARG A 30 14.08 12.53 3.55
C ARG A 30 13.63 13.96 3.83
N MET A 31 14.52 14.78 4.39
CA MET A 31 14.25 16.18 4.69
C MET A 31 13.99 16.96 3.40
N GLN A 32 14.71 16.67 2.32
CA GLN A 32 14.46 17.27 1.00
C GLN A 32 13.09 16.88 0.45
N LEU A 33 12.69 15.59 0.58
CA LEU A 33 11.37 15.12 0.19
C LEU A 33 10.25 15.85 0.94
N ASP A 34 10.42 16.02 2.25
CA ASP A 34 9.46 16.70 3.11
C ASP A 34 9.31 18.17 2.74
N ILE A 35 10.41 18.86 2.53
CA ILE A 35 10.44 20.27 2.13
C ILE A 35 9.80 20.44 0.74
N VAL A 36 10.15 19.61 -0.21
CA VAL A 36 9.60 19.68 -1.57
C VAL A 36 8.09 19.49 -1.57
N LYS A 37 7.58 18.49 -0.86
CA LYS A 37 6.12 18.26 -0.78
C LYS A 37 5.37 19.35 -0.01
N GLU A 38 6.00 19.93 1.01
CA GLU A 38 5.44 21.08 1.74
C GLU A 38 5.37 22.30 0.82
N ILE A 39 6.42 22.54 0.05
CA ILE A 39 6.48 23.61 -0.95
C ILE A 39 5.41 23.38 -2.02
N TYR A 40 5.28 22.18 -2.56
CA TYR A 40 4.26 21.83 -3.57
C TYR A 40 2.82 22.06 -3.11
N SER A 41 2.56 22.01 -1.80
CA SER A 41 1.22 22.28 -1.27
C SER A 41 0.87 23.76 -1.15
N PHE A 42 1.86 24.67 -1.21
CA PHE A 42 1.69 26.10 -0.93
C PHE A 42 1.99 27.03 -2.09
N TYR A 43 2.70 26.59 -3.14
CA TYR A 43 3.17 27.50 -4.18
C TYR A 43 2.45 27.35 -5.53
N PRO A 44 2.29 28.48 -6.28
CA PRO A 44 1.75 28.45 -7.64
C PRO A 44 2.66 27.67 -8.60
N GLN A 45 2.05 27.11 -9.62
CA GLN A 45 2.65 26.18 -10.58
C GLN A 45 3.96 26.67 -11.24
N LEU A 46 4.16 27.97 -11.37
CA LEU A 46 5.39 28.58 -11.91
C LEU A 46 6.65 28.39 -11.07
N LEU A 47 6.50 28.25 -9.73
CA LEU A 47 7.63 27.95 -8.83
C LEU A 47 7.92 26.45 -8.74
N LEU A 48 6.98 25.62 -9.17
CA LEU A 48 7.13 24.16 -9.22
C LEU A 48 8.07 23.73 -10.34
N GLU A 49 8.12 24.48 -11.42
CA GLU A 49 9.01 24.22 -12.56
C GLU A 49 10.50 24.39 -12.22
N GLU A 50 10.84 25.29 -11.28
CA GLU A 50 12.22 25.46 -10.80
C GLU A 50 12.67 24.36 -9.79
N ILE A 51 11.71 23.60 -9.24
CA ILE A 51 11.97 22.51 -8.28
C ILE A 51 11.95 21.15 -8.98
N ASP A 52 11.64 21.12 -10.25
CA ASP A 52 11.40 19.90 -11.05
C ASP A 52 12.61 18.95 -11.06
N GLU A 53 13.84 19.45 -11.07
CA GLU A 53 15.05 18.61 -11.04
C GLU A 53 15.10 17.71 -9.79
N VAL A 54 14.70 18.24 -8.62
CA VAL A 54 14.62 17.47 -7.37
C VAL A 54 13.40 16.58 -7.33
N GLY A 55 12.28 17.03 -7.93
CA GLY A 55 11.05 16.27 -8.06
C GLY A 55 11.21 14.99 -8.89
N ASP A 56 11.94 15.06 -9.98
CA ASP A 56 12.22 13.93 -10.86
C ASP A 56 13.05 12.84 -10.18
N GLU A 57 14.10 13.21 -9.44
CA GLU A 57 14.88 12.23 -8.67
C GLU A 57 14.03 11.51 -7.63
N LEU A 58 13.13 12.23 -6.96
CA LEU A 58 12.24 11.67 -5.96
C LEU A 58 11.19 10.76 -6.57
N GLN A 59 10.61 11.15 -7.69
CA GLN A 59 9.65 10.33 -8.42
C GLN A 59 10.31 9.01 -8.86
N ILE A 60 11.53 9.07 -9.41
CA ILE A 60 12.31 7.87 -9.79
C ILE A 60 12.55 6.97 -8.57
N LYS A 61 12.88 7.54 -7.40
CA LYS A 61 13.08 6.76 -6.18
C LYS A 61 11.78 6.14 -5.68
N LEU A 62 10.67 6.88 -5.72
CA LEU A 62 9.35 6.37 -5.33
C LEU A 62 8.86 5.25 -6.24
N LEU A 63 9.16 5.31 -7.54
CA LEU A 63 8.84 4.24 -8.49
C LEU A 63 9.57 2.91 -8.21
N LYS A 64 10.59 2.90 -7.33
CA LYS A 64 11.20 1.66 -6.85
C LYS A 64 10.30 0.87 -5.92
N LEU A 65 9.40 1.52 -5.17
CA LEU A 65 8.51 0.83 -4.23
C LEU A 65 7.60 -0.21 -4.92
N PRO A 66 6.88 0.10 -6.01
CA PRO A 66 6.15 -0.92 -6.77
C PRO A 66 7.03 -2.07 -7.24
N GLN A 67 8.23 -1.79 -7.75
CA GLN A 67 9.17 -2.81 -8.20
C GLN A 67 9.61 -3.74 -7.05
N LEU A 68 9.87 -3.18 -5.87
CA LEU A 68 10.25 -3.95 -4.68
C LEU A 68 9.08 -4.82 -4.18
N ILE A 69 7.84 -4.35 -4.25
CA ILE A 69 6.64 -5.14 -3.91
C ILE A 69 6.59 -6.40 -4.81
N GLU A 70 6.77 -6.24 -6.10
CA GLU A 70 6.75 -7.36 -7.02
C GLU A 70 7.94 -8.31 -6.80
N MET A 71 9.14 -7.76 -6.66
CA MET A 71 10.36 -8.52 -6.45
C MET A 71 10.31 -9.36 -5.17
N TYR A 72 9.98 -8.74 -4.02
CA TYR A 72 9.96 -9.44 -2.73
C TYR A 72 8.77 -10.39 -2.60
N SER A 73 7.67 -10.15 -3.30
CA SER A 73 6.55 -11.09 -3.32
C SER A 73 6.93 -12.46 -3.89
N ASN A 74 7.81 -12.50 -4.88
CA ASN A 74 8.23 -13.73 -5.55
C ASN A 74 9.14 -14.63 -4.69
N ASN A 75 9.88 -14.06 -3.75
CA ASN A 75 10.66 -14.75 -2.70
C ASN A 75 11.34 -16.06 -3.15
N PRO A 76 12.23 -16.04 -4.16
CA PRO A 76 12.78 -17.25 -4.75
C PRO A 76 13.66 -18.05 -3.76
N GLU A 77 14.32 -17.37 -2.83
CA GLU A 77 15.26 -17.95 -1.86
C GLU A 77 14.65 -18.12 -0.46
N ASN A 78 13.37 -17.80 -0.27
CA ASN A 78 12.63 -17.83 0.99
C ASN A 78 13.21 -16.95 2.12
N ASP A 79 13.86 -15.87 1.77
CA ASP A 79 14.52 -14.93 2.71
C ASP A 79 13.90 -13.52 2.70
N THR A 80 13.01 -13.22 1.75
CA THR A 80 12.44 -11.88 1.54
C THR A 80 11.07 -11.68 2.19
N ALA A 81 10.57 -12.64 2.99
CA ALA A 81 9.21 -12.55 3.55
C ALA A 81 9.00 -11.28 4.40
N TYR A 82 9.93 -10.96 5.28
CA TYR A 82 9.86 -9.78 6.13
C TYR A 82 10.03 -8.47 5.33
N LEU A 83 10.84 -8.49 4.24
CA LEU A 83 10.98 -7.34 3.34
C LEU A 83 9.68 -7.10 2.56
N PHE A 84 8.97 -8.18 2.20
CA PHE A 84 7.68 -8.06 1.53
C PHE A 84 6.62 -7.42 2.45
N GLU A 85 6.61 -7.79 3.73
CA GLU A 85 5.75 -7.12 4.72
C GLU A 85 6.06 -5.63 4.84
N ASP A 86 7.35 -5.26 4.87
CA ASP A 86 7.79 -3.86 4.98
C ASP A 86 7.34 -3.05 3.77
N VAL A 87 7.61 -3.51 2.55
CA VAL A 87 7.21 -2.78 1.33
C VAL A 87 5.70 -2.72 1.13
N LEU A 88 4.95 -3.73 1.61
CA LEU A 88 3.49 -3.68 1.61
C LEU A 88 2.95 -2.63 2.58
N ALA A 89 3.48 -2.58 3.81
CA ALA A 89 3.10 -1.55 4.77
C ALA A 89 3.33 -0.15 4.20
N GLU A 90 4.45 0.06 3.52
CA GLU A 90 4.73 1.33 2.84
C GLU A 90 3.81 1.58 1.65
N GLY A 91 3.54 0.57 0.84
CA GLY A 91 2.60 0.67 -0.26
C GLY A 91 1.20 1.11 0.20
N PHE A 92 0.71 0.56 1.31
CA PHE A 92 -0.57 0.99 1.89
C PHE A 92 -0.51 2.36 2.56
N ASN A 93 0.64 2.78 3.05
CA ASN A 93 0.85 4.14 3.54
C ASN A 93 0.92 5.19 2.42
N MET A 94 1.02 4.79 1.14
CA MET A 94 0.88 5.71 0.00
C MET A 94 -0.54 6.28 -0.11
N PHE A 95 -1.55 5.60 0.43
CA PHE A 95 -2.89 6.17 0.52
C PHE A 95 -2.94 7.25 1.59
N ILE A 96 -3.40 8.45 1.20
CA ILE A 96 -3.44 9.63 2.09
C ILE A 96 -4.21 9.40 3.39
N ASN A 97 -5.19 8.53 3.35
CA ASN A 97 -6.13 8.27 4.43
C ASN A 97 -6.00 6.87 5.04
N VAL A 98 -4.89 6.18 4.81
CA VAL A 98 -4.55 4.91 5.46
C VAL A 98 -3.29 5.08 6.30
N GLU A 99 -3.30 4.50 7.48
CA GLU A 99 -2.14 4.28 8.33
C GLU A 99 -1.92 2.77 8.44
N ALA A 100 -0.84 2.28 7.83
CA ALA A 100 -0.44 0.88 7.85
C ALA A 100 0.78 0.68 8.76
N ARG A 101 0.74 -0.36 9.59
CA ARG A 101 1.78 -0.66 10.55
C ARG A 101 2.05 -2.16 10.59
N LYS A 102 3.30 -2.55 10.41
CA LYS A 102 3.74 -3.92 10.60
C LYS A 102 3.59 -4.32 12.06
N VAL A 103 2.99 -5.46 12.35
CA VAL A 103 2.73 -5.91 13.72
C VAL A 103 3.72 -6.96 14.14
N GLY A 104 4.21 -7.81 13.36
CA GLY A 104 5.21 -8.82 13.69
C GLY A 104 4.84 -9.75 14.88
N GLY A 105 5.34 -10.98 14.81
CA GLY A 105 5.19 -11.97 15.87
C GLY A 105 4.15 -13.05 15.57
N PRO A 106 4.33 -14.25 16.13
CA PRO A 106 3.41 -15.37 15.89
C PRO A 106 2.03 -15.09 16.48
N GLY A 107 0.99 -15.43 15.71
CA GLY A 107 -0.40 -15.28 16.13
C GLY A 107 -1.04 -13.94 15.82
N HIS A 108 -0.33 -13.04 15.15
CA HIS A 108 -0.84 -11.73 14.72
C HIS A 108 -0.99 -11.67 13.20
N THR A 109 -1.73 -10.65 12.73
CA THR A 109 -1.69 -10.27 11.31
C THR A 109 -0.31 -9.69 10.97
N ASP A 110 0.10 -9.76 9.71
CA ASP A 110 1.40 -9.22 9.31
C ASP A 110 1.39 -7.68 9.37
N ILE A 111 0.28 -7.05 8.91
CA ILE A 111 0.13 -5.60 8.91
C ILE A 111 -1.27 -5.22 9.40
N GLU A 112 -1.34 -4.31 10.37
CA GLU A 112 -2.56 -3.65 10.81
C GLU A 112 -2.70 -2.31 10.08
N CYS A 113 -3.89 -2.06 9.52
CA CYS A 113 -4.21 -0.83 8.83
C CYS A 113 -5.41 -0.13 9.46
N LEU A 114 -5.34 1.21 9.49
CA LEU A 114 -6.43 2.08 9.86
C LEU A 114 -6.83 2.95 8.66
N TYR A 115 -8.04 2.78 8.16
CA TYR A 115 -8.67 3.71 7.23
C TYR A 115 -9.22 4.90 8.02
N ILE A 116 -8.49 6.00 8.05
CA ILE A 116 -8.67 7.13 8.96
C ILE A 116 -10.04 7.79 8.76
N THR A 117 -10.43 8.03 7.50
CA THR A 117 -11.67 8.73 7.17
C THR A 117 -12.92 8.02 7.69
N LYS A 118 -12.95 6.69 7.59
CA LYS A 118 -14.09 5.87 8.05
C LYS A 118 -13.86 5.28 9.44
N ARG A 119 -12.70 5.49 10.05
CA ARG A 119 -12.29 4.89 11.34
C ARG A 119 -12.39 3.36 11.36
N LYS A 120 -12.10 2.74 10.21
CA LYS A 120 -12.15 1.30 10.01
C LYS A 120 -10.76 0.71 10.13
N LYS A 121 -10.64 -0.41 10.82
CA LYS A 121 -9.43 -1.21 10.79
C LYS A 121 -9.57 -2.36 9.80
N PHE A 122 -8.47 -2.75 9.19
CA PHE A 122 -8.38 -3.94 8.37
C PHE A 122 -6.99 -4.58 8.50
N ALA A 123 -6.93 -5.86 8.17
CA ALA A 123 -5.70 -6.64 8.23
C ALA A 123 -5.12 -6.87 6.85
N ILE A 124 -3.80 -6.96 6.74
CA ILE A 124 -3.13 -7.45 5.55
C ILE A 124 -2.32 -8.67 5.94
N GLU A 125 -2.43 -9.71 5.15
CA GLU A 125 -1.62 -10.93 5.22
C GLU A 125 -0.73 -10.98 3.99
N ALA A 126 0.57 -10.88 4.19
CA ALA A 126 1.60 -10.91 3.16
C ALA A 126 2.03 -12.36 2.89
N LYS A 127 1.82 -12.83 1.68
CA LYS A 127 2.21 -14.20 1.27
C LYS A 127 3.21 -14.15 0.14
N SER A 128 4.49 -13.93 0.51
CA SER A 128 5.59 -14.08 -0.44
C SER A 128 5.87 -15.55 -0.71
N THR A 129 6.04 -15.93 -1.97
CA THR A 129 6.30 -17.33 -2.33
C THR A 129 6.89 -17.48 -3.72
N ALA A 130 7.90 -18.34 -3.85
CA ALA A 130 8.45 -18.77 -5.14
C ALA A 130 7.45 -19.63 -5.93
N ASN A 131 6.58 -20.36 -5.23
CA ASN A 131 5.58 -21.26 -5.79
C ASN A 131 4.18 -20.61 -5.73
N LYS A 132 3.18 -21.27 -6.32
CA LYS A 132 1.78 -20.86 -6.17
C LYS A 132 1.32 -21.10 -4.74
N LEU A 133 0.70 -20.10 -4.11
CA LEU A 133 0.06 -20.26 -2.81
C LEU A 133 -1.01 -21.34 -2.91
N SER A 134 -0.85 -22.43 -2.16
CA SER A 134 -1.68 -23.61 -2.26
C SER A 134 -3.00 -23.51 -1.48
N CYS A 135 -2.98 -22.85 -0.32
CA CYS A 135 -4.14 -22.71 0.56
C CYS A 135 -4.08 -21.44 1.39
N ILE A 136 -5.24 -20.98 1.85
CA ILE A 136 -5.39 -19.86 2.80
C ILE A 136 -6.17 -20.36 4.00
N ASN A 137 -5.59 -20.26 5.19
CA ASN A 137 -6.29 -20.61 6.43
C ASN A 137 -7.22 -19.45 6.84
N ALA A 138 -8.43 -19.42 6.27
CA ALA A 138 -9.41 -18.37 6.54
C ALA A 138 -9.81 -18.27 8.03
N GLY A 139 -9.84 -19.40 8.75
CA GLY A 139 -10.12 -19.43 10.19
C GLY A 139 -9.04 -18.67 11.00
N ARG A 140 -7.76 -18.94 10.72
CA ARG A 140 -6.64 -18.23 11.35
C ARG A 140 -6.70 -16.72 11.05
N LEU A 141 -6.89 -16.35 9.79
CA LEU A 141 -7.01 -14.94 9.40
C LEU A 141 -8.20 -14.26 10.08
N GLY A 142 -9.30 -15.00 10.29
CA GLY A 142 -10.47 -14.52 11.04
C GLY A 142 -10.12 -14.17 12.48
N VAL A 143 -9.35 -15.03 13.19
CA VAL A 143 -8.89 -14.76 14.56
C VAL A 143 -7.99 -13.52 14.58
N HIS A 144 -6.99 -13.43 13.71
CA HIS A 144 -6.07 -12.29 13.66
C HIS A 144 -6.81 -10.98 13.39
N ARG A 145 -7.76 -10.99 12.44
CA ARG A 145 -8.59 -9.83 12.14
C ARG A 145 -9.43 -9.38 13.34
N GLN A 146 -10.04 -10.33 14.07
CA GLN A 146 -10.83 -10.01 15.26
C GLN A 146 -9.99 -9.40 16.38
N GLN A 147 -8.75 -9.85 16.58
CA GLN A 147 -7.84 -9.31 17.58
C GLN A 147 -7.58 -7.81 17.39
N ILE A 148 -7.51 -7.33 16.16
CA ILE A 148 -7.31 -5.91 15.87
C ILE A 148 -8.63 -5.13 15.73
N GLY A 149 -9.78 -5.80 15.79
CA GLY A 149 -11.10 -5.21 15.48
C GLY A 149 -11.27 -4.84 14.02
N GLY A 150 -10.64 -5.60 13.10
CA GLY A 150 -10.65 -5.35 11.67
C GLY A 150 -11.95 -5.83 10.98
N GLU A 151 -12.41 -5.12 9.97
CA GLU A 151 -13.60 -5.45 9.20
C GLU A 151 -13.32 -6.56 8.16
N TYR A 152 -12.17 -6.50 7.49
CA TYR A 152 -11.76 -7.46 6.48
C TYR A 152 -10.26 -7.73 6.50
N THR A 153 -9.83 -8.75 5.75
CA THR A 153 -8.43 -9.09 5.54
C THR A 153 -8.10 -9.04 4.04
N ILE A 154 -7.02 -8.42 3.68
CA ILE A 154 -6.46 -8.44 2.32
C ILE A 154 -5.29 -9.43 2.32
N VAL A 155 -5.36 -10.46 1.51
CA VAL A 155 -4.23 -11.37 1.26
C VAL A 155 -3.52 -10.89 0.01
N VAL A 156 -2.26 -10.50 0.15
CA VAL A 156 -1.41 -10.09 -0.97
C VAL A 156 -0.42 -11.20 -1.29
N THR A 157 -0.41 -11.67 -2.54
CA THR A 157 0.44 -12.80 -2.98
C THR A 157 0.83 -12.63 -4.45
N PRO A 158 2.01 -13.13 -4.90
CA PRO A 158 2.38 -13.05 -6.31
C PRO A 158 1.53 -13.97 -7.19
N ARG A 159 1.13 -15.13 -6.66
CA ARG A 159 0.37 -16.15 -7.41
C ARG A 159 -0.28 -17.16 -6.47
N TYR A 160 -1.36 -17.78 -6.90
CA TYR A 160 -2.06 -18.80 -6.11
C TYR A 160 -2.72 -19.86 -7.01
N VAL A 161 -3.12 -20.98 -6.41
CA VAL A 161 -3.93 -22.02 -7.08
C VAL A 161 -5.43 -21.76 -6.87
N PRO A 162 -6.32 -22.27 -7.75
CA PRO A 162 -7.77 -22.07 -7.59
C PRO A 162 -8.34 -22.55 -6.25
N ALA A 163 -7.68 -23.48 -5.56
CA ALA A 163 -8.05 -23.93 -4.22
C ALA A 163 -8.00 -22.76 -3.20
N ALA A 164 -6.91 -21.98 -3.19
CA ALA A 164 -6.76 -20.85 -2.29
C ALA A 164 -7.90 -19.81 -2.43
N LYS A 165 -8.42 -19.62 -3.66
CA LYS A 165 -9.59 -18.77 -3.90
C LYS A 165 -10.87 -19.34 -3.29
N ARG A 166 -11.01 -20.67 -3.24
CA ARG A 166 -12.18 -21.32 -2.60
C ARG A 166 -12.14 -21.20 -1.08
N ASP A 167 -10.95 -21.21 -0.49
CA ASP A 167 -10.75 -21.14 0.96
C ASP A 167 -11.29 -19.83 1.58
N ILE A 168 -11.29 -18.75 0.82
CA ILE A 168 -11.77 -17.44 1.31
C ILE A 168 -13.26 -17.20 1.07
N LYS A 169 -13.93 -18.07 0.30
CA LYS A 169 -15.34 -17.88 -0.06
C LYS A 169 -16.23 -17.80 1.20
N GLY A 170 -17.06 -16.77 1.26
CA GLY A 170 -17.97 -16.54 2.40
C GLY A 170 -17.28 -15.94 3.63
N ASN A 171 -15.98 -15.64 3.55
CA ASN A 171 -15.24 -14.95 4.61
C ASN A 171 -14.99 -13.50 4.20
N PRO A 172 -14.86 -12.56 5.15
CA PRO A 172 -14.49 -11.18 4.86
C PRO A 172 -12.98 -11.06 4.57
N ILE A 173 -12.56 -11.78 3.52
CA ILE A 173 -11.18 -11.85 3.03
C ILE A 173 -11.23 -11.61 1.52
N VAL A 174 -10.28 -10.83 1.00
CA VAL A 174 -10.05 -10.68 -0.44
C VAL A 174 -8.62 -11.07 -0.79
N ILE A 175 -8.41 -11.50 -2.02
CA ILE A 175 -7.07 -11.70 -2.58
C ILE A 175 -6.78 -10.56 -3.55
N ILE A 176 -5.56 -10.03 -3.50
CA ILE A 176 -4.99 -9.17 -4.53
C ILE A 176 -3.61 -9.71 -4.93
N LEU A 177 -3.33 -9.74 -6.23
CA LEU A 177 -1.99 -10.07 -6.70
C LEU A 177 -1.02 -8.93 -6.42
N ALA A 178 0.17 -9.26 -5.99
CA ALA A 178 1.23 -8.29 -5.72
C ALA A 178 1.54 -7.44 -6.95
N SER A 179 1.55 -8.04 -8.15
CA SER A 179 1.71 -7.33 -9.42
C SER A 179 0.59 -6.31 -9.68
N THR A 180 -0.66 -6.64 -9.33
CA THR A 180 -1.79 -5.72 -9.49
C THR A 180 -1.68 -4.53 -8.53
N PHE A 181 -1.29 -4.77 -7.29
CA PHE A 181 -1.08 -3.68 -6.33
C PHE A 181 0.12 -2.82 -6.72
N SER A 182 1.20 -3.44 -7.19
CA SER A 182 2.37 -2.76 -7.77
C SER A 182 1.98 -1.89 -8.96
N GLU A 183 1.22 -2.42 -9.93
CA GLU A 183 0.72 -1.70 -11.10
C GLU A 183 -0.13 -0.47 -10.70
N TYR A 184 -1.02 -0.65 -9.73
CA TYR A 184 -1.85 0.44 -9.21
C TYR A 184 -1.00 1.59 -8.65
N LEU A 185 -0.05 1.28 -7.77
CA LEU A 185 0.85 2.28 -7.18
C LEU A 185 1.75 2.92 -8.25
N TYR A 186 2.32 2.09 -9.16
CA TYR A 186 3.19 2.59 -10.21
C TYR A 186 2.49 3.65 -11.07
N ASN A 187 1.26 3.38 -11.53
CA ASN A 187 0.54 4.33 -12.36
C ASN A 187 0.24 5.64 -11.63
N HIS A 188 -0.14 5.58 -10.35
CA HIS A 188 -0.37 6.79 -9.56
C HIS A 188 0.92 7.62 -9.39
N LEU A 189 2.03 6.97 -9.10
CA LEU A 189 3.32 7.63 -8.94
C LEU A 189 3.86 8.19 -10.26
N TYR A 190 3.73 7.42 -11.34
CA TYR A 190 4.19 7.83 -12.67
C TYR A 190 3.44 9.07 -13.18
N HIS A 191 2.15 9.18 -12.91
CA HIS A 191 1.33 10.32 -13.29
C HIS A 191 1.31 11.43 -12.22
N ASP A 192 2.27 11.43 -11.30
CA ASP A 192 2.42 12.43 -10.20
C ASP A 192 1.12 12.69 -9.42
N ILE A 193 0.34 11.63 -9.20
CA ILE A 193 -0.84 11.73 -8.34
C ILE A 193 -0.40 11.67 -6.89
N ARG A 194 -0.35 12.83 -6.25
CA ARG A 194 0.17 13.04 -4.90
C ARG A 194 -0.75 12.51 -3.81
N GLU A 195 -2.03 12.43 -4.09
CA GLU A 195 -3.05 12.03 -3.13
C GLU A 195 -3.80 10.80 -3.66
N ILE A 196 -3.38 9.62 -3.22
CA ILE A 196 -4.07 8.38 -3.53
C ILE A 196 -5.11 8.15 -2.44
N ASP A 197 -6.41 8.26 -2.77
CA ASP A 197 -7.49 7.99 -1.84
C ASP A 197 -7.79 6.49 -1.77
N TYR A 198 -8.02 5.97 -0.58
CA TYR A 198 -8.34 4.57 -0.36
C TYR A 198 -9.83 4.24 -0.62
N GLN A 199 -10.67 5.24 -0.84
CA GLN A 199 -12.12 5.07 -0.94
C GLN A 199 -12.52 4.10 -2.05
N ASP A 200 -11.91 4.21 -3.22
CA ASP A 200 -12.19 3.32 -4.35
C ASP A 200 -11.79 1.89 -4.03
N PHE A 201 -10.62 1.71 -3.41
CA PHE A 201 -10.13 0.41 -2.95
C PHE A 201 -11.08 -0.20 -1.91
N ASP A 202 -11.45 0.53 -0.85
CA ASP A 202 -12.39 0.08 0.18
C ASP A 202 -13.75 -0.33 -0.43
N SER A 203 -14.26 0.46 -1.38
CA SER A 203 -15.52 0.17 -2.05
C SER A 203 -15.47 -1.13 -2.85
N ILE A 204 -14.38 -1.36 -3.59
CA ILE A 204 -14.17 -2.61 -4.33
C ILE A 204 -14.09 -3.79 -3.36
N ILE A 205 -13.33 -3.66 -2.27
CA ILE A 205 -13.15 -4.72 -1.27
C ILE A 205 -14.48 -5.10 -0.64
N VAL A 206 -15.20 -4.13 -0.09
CA VAL A 206 -16.45 -4.37 0.66
C VAL A 206 -17.52 -5.03 -0.22
N ASN A 207 -17.59 -4.65 -1.50
CA ASN A 207 -18.54 -5.22 -2.45
C ASN A 207 -18.14 -6.61 -3.00
N ASN A 208 -16.91 -7.07 -2.75
CA ASN A 208 -16.35 -8.29 -3.34
C ASN A 208 -15.69 -9.22 -2.32
N LEU A 209 -16.14 -9.19 -1.07
CA LEU A 209 -15.62 -10.08 -0.02
C LEU A 209 -15.73 -11.55 -0.43
N GLY A 210 -14.74 -12.35 -0.07
CA GLY A 210 -14.66 -13.78 -0.45
C GLY A 210 -14.16 -14.02 -1.88
N THR A 211 -13.59 -13.00 -2.56
CA THR A 211 -13.14 -13.11 -3.94
C THR A 211 -11.73 -12.56 -4.17
N ASP A 212 -11.20 -12.81 -5.36
CA ASP A 212 -10.02 -12.15 -5.89
C ASP A 212 -10.43 -10.87 -6.61
N ILE A 213 -9.94 -9.75 -6.14
CA ILE A 213 -10.25 -8.41 -6.65
C ILE A 213 -9.22 -7.87 -7.64
N SER A 214 -8.18 -8.63 -7.96
CA SER A 214 -7.07 -8.14 -8.81
C SER A 214 -7.55 -7.57 -10.13
N LYS A 215 -8.46 -8.29 -10.82
CA LYS A 215 -9.00 -7.83 -12.10
C LYS A 215 -9.80 -6.52 -11.97
N LEU A 216 -10.52 -6.35 -10.87
CA LEU A 216 -11.30 -5.13 -10.62
C LEU A 216 -10.38 -3.93 -10.40
N ILE A 217 -9.32 -4.11 -9.62
CA ILE A 217 -8.31 -3.08 -9.39
C ILE A 217 -7.59 -2.72 -10.69
N SER A 218 -7.13 -3.72 -11.48
CA SER A 218 -6.53 -3.46 -12.80
C SER A 218 -7.47 -2.68 -13.74
N ASN A 219 -8.77 -3.01 -13.75
CA ASN A 219 -9.73 -2.30 -14.59
C ASN A 219 -9.84 -0.82 -14.17
N VAL A 220 -9.95 -0.54 -12.87
CA VAL A 220 -10.00 0.84 -12.35
C VAL A 220 -8.71 1.59 -12.69
N THR A 221 -7.55 0.94 -12.56
CA THR A 221 -6.27 1.51 -12.96
C THR A 221 -6.26 1.87 -14.44
N MET A 222 -6.68 0.95 -15.30
CA MET A 222 -6.76 1.20 -16.74
C MET A 222 -7.75 2.32 -17.09
N GLU A 223 -8.93 2.33 -16.51
CA GLU A 223 -9.94 3.39 -16.73
C GLU A 223 -9.41 4.76 -16.32
N LYS A 224 -8.71 4.82 -15.19
CA LYS A 224 -8.17 6.09 -14.67
C LYS A 224 -7.02 6.64 -15.52
N PHE A 225 -6.14 5.78 -16.03
CA PHE A 225 -4.90 6.20 -16.69
C PHE A 225 -4.87 6.00 -18.22
N ALA A 226 -5.76 5.19 -18.79
CA ALA A 226 -5.80 5.00 -20.27
C ALA A 226 -6.27 6.25 -21.03
N THR A 227 -6.94 7.18 -20.38
CA THR A 227 -7.42 8.44 -20.97
C THR A 227 -6.40 9.59 -20.91
N CYS A 228 -5.27 9.39 -20.21
CA CYS A 228 -4.19 10.36 -20.16
C CYS A 228 -3.24 10.15 -21.36
N LYS A 229 -3.70 10.53 -22.57
CA LYS A 229 -2.86 10.66 -23.76
C LYS A 229 -2.76 12.10 -24.16
#